data_27abba1736c2ecbad43a227581c49a27
#
_entry.id   27abba1736c2ecbad43a227581c49a27
#
_cell.length_a   1.000
_cell.length_b   1.000
_cell.length_c   1.000
_cell.angle_alpha   90.00
_cell.angle_beta   90.00
_cell.angle_gamma   90.00
#
_symmetry.space_group_name_H-M   'P 1'
#
loop_
_entity.id
_entity.type
_entity.pdbx_description
1 polymer ?
#
loop_
_entity_poly.entity_id
_entity_poly.type
_entity_poly.pdbx_seq_one_letter_code
_entity_poly.pdbx_strand_id
1 'polypeptide(L)'
;MPGFPIDVHLSEHGLLDSIADDVRRGLSAPQKLLLPKFLYDAEGSLLFEQVTEAPEYYPTRTELSILTTIATEVMERVAPKEVVELGSGSSTKTRMLLDAGYNAKTLTRYVPFDVSQTIVESACVELEQRYPDMQLHGVIGDFERHLGLVPPAVGKRLVLFIGSTIGNLEPADRLALLREIRKMLAPGDYLLLGMDQIKDVAVLEAAYNDAGGVTAAFNLNVLKAINNALHADFNVDEFRHRSHYNHDLDRIEMHLYAQTAQTVHITDLDMTVEIAKGESIWTESSHKFTQTTATAMLQEAGMNLDTWYTDPLRYFGLALATTA
;
A
#
# COMPACT_ATOMS: atom_id res chain seq x y z
N MET A 1 13.16 18.19 19.60
CA MET A 1 12.34 18.05 18.38
C MET A 1 13.16 17.26 17.38
N PRO A 2 12.56 16.38 16.59
CA PRO A 2 13.33 15.68 15.55
C PRO A 2 14.02 16.70 14.64
N GLY A 3 15.22 16.35 14.11
CA GLY A 3 16.02 17.24 13.28
C GLY A 3 15.48 17.43 11.86
N PHE A 4 14.31 16.87 11.55
CA PHE A 4 13.67 16.85 10.22
C PHE A 4 12.24 17.40 10.26
N PRO A 5 11.76 18.06 9.17
CA PRO A 5 10.39 18.50 9.05
C PRO A 5 9.43 17.32 8.84
N ILE A 6 8.20 17.48 9.35
CA ILE A 6 7.07 16.59 9.06
C ILE A 6 5.87 17.46 8.71
N ASP A 7 5.33 17.27 7.50
CA ASP A 7 4.10 17.91 7.06
C ASP A 7 2.91 16.99 7.37
N VAL A 8 1.98 17.46 8.19
CA VAL A 8 0.79 16.69 8.58
C VAL A 8 -0.42 17.24 7.82
N HIS A 9 -0.88 16.51 6.81
CA HIS A 9 -2.05 16.85 6.00
C HIS A 9 -3.28 16.00 6.34
N LEU A 10 -3.07 14.92 7.10
CA LEU A 10 -4.12 14.06 7.62
C LEU A 10 -4.05 14.09 9.14
N SER A 11 -4.86 14.95 9.78
CA SER A 11 -4.99 14.98 11.24
C SER A 11 -5.79 13.74 11.72
N GLU A 12 -5.65 13.38 12.98
CA GLU A 12 -6.45 12.29 13.59
C GLU A 12 -7.96 12.50 13.37
N HIS A 13 -8.44 13.73 13.54
CA HIS A 13 -9.86 14.07 13.29
C HIS A 13 -10.23 13.92 11.82
N GLY A 14 -9.41 14.42 10.89
CA GLY A 14 -9.63 14.25 9.45
C GLY A 14 -9.56 12.78 9.00
N LEU A 15 -8.75 11.96 9.67
CA LEU A 15 -8.72 10.52 9.45
C LEU A 15 -10.04 9.86 9.90
N LEU A 16 -10.55 10.22 11.10
CA LEU A 16 -11.82 9.70 11.61
C LEU A 16 -13.00 10.10 10.71
N ASP A 17 -13.06 11.35 10.24
CA ASP A 17 -14.09 11.82 9.31
C ASP A 17 -14.03 11.03 7.98
N SER A 18 -12.84 10.80 7.45
CA SER A 18 -12.65 9.98 6.25
C SER A 18 -13.10 8.52 6.45
N ILE A 19 -12.77 7.93 7.62
CA ILE A 19 -13.23 6.59 8.00
C ILE A 19 -14.76 6.55 8.06
N ALA A 20 -15.38 7.52 8.71
CA ALA A 20 -16.82 7.63 8.88
C ALA A 20 -17.57 7.63 7.54
N ASP A 21 -17.13 8.46 6.59
CA ASP A 21 -17.73 8.55 5.25
C ASP A 21 -17.57 7.26 4.45
N ASP A 22 -16.38 6.65 4.48
CA ASP A 22 -16.10 5.42 3.74
C ASP A 22 -16.85 4.23 4.32
N VAL A 23 -16.96 4.11 5.64
CA VAL A 23 -17.74 3.07 6.33
C VAL A 23 -19.22 3.23 6.02
N ARG A 24 -19.77 4.45 6.10
CA ARG A 24 -21.16 4.72 5.76
C ARG A 24 -21.47 4.29 4.32
N ARG A 25 -20.64 4.70 3.37
CA ARG A 25 -20.81 4.37 1.95
C ARG A 25 -20.67 2.86 1.71
N GLY A 26 -19.64 2.25 2.28
CA GLY A 26 -19.30 0.85 2.03
C GLY A 26 -20.31 -0.12 2.63
N LEU A 27 -20.75 0.10 3.86
CA LEU A 27 -21.73 -0.77 4.51
C LEU A 27 -23.18 -0.53 4.05
N SER A 28 -23.47 0.57 3.36
CA SER A 28 -24.76 0.82 2.72
C SER A 28 -24.84 0.25 1.30
N ALA A 29 -23.74 -0.19 0.71
CA ALA A 29 -23.71 -0.74 -0.64
C ALA A 29 -24.42 -2.11 -0.72
N PRO A 30 -24.98 -2.51 -1.88
CA PRO A 30 -25.57 -3.84 -2.07
C PRO A 30 -24.59 -4.96 -1.75
N GLN A 31 -23.34 -4.90 -2.21
CA GLN A 31 -22.20 -5.67 -1.70
C GLN A 31 -21.51 -4.82 -0.64
N LYS A 32 -21.64 -5.21 0.61
CA LYS A 32 -20.98 -4.50 1.69
C LYS A 32 -19.47 -4.56 1.54
N LEU A 33 -18.79 -3.46 1.78
CA LEU A 33 -17.35 -3.36 1.70
C LEU A 33 -16.76 -2.49 2.82
N LEU A 34 -15.52 -2.78 3.17
CA LEU A 34 -14.66 -1.95 4.02
C LEU A 34 -13.31 -1.79 3.29
N LEU A 35 -12.79 -0.57 3.26
CA LEU A 35 -11.58 -0.28 2.48
C LEU A 35 -10.32 -0.88 3.13
N PRO A 36 -9.33 -1.34 2.35
CA PRO A 36 -8.09 -1.95 2.85
C PRO A 36 -7.31 -1.06 3.82
N LYS A 37 -7.41 0.26 3.70
CA LYS A 37 -6.72 1.20 4.60
C LYS A 37 -7.08 1.02 6.08
N PHE A 38 -8.25 0.45 6.39
CA PHE A 38 -8.67 0.17 7.77
C PHE A 38 -8.04 -1.10 8.36
N LEU A 39 -7.35 -1.89 7.53
CA LEU A 39 -6.57 -3.03 7.99
C LEU A 39 -5.28 -2.62 8.71
N TYR A 40 -4.81 -1.38 8.55
CA TYR A 40 -3.49 -0.93 8.97
C TYR A 40 -3.53 0.02 10.20
N ASP A 41 -4.43 -0.24 11.16
CA ASP A 41 -4.31 0.34 12.49
C ASP A 41 -3.08 -0.24 13.22
N ALA A 42 -2.84 0.14 14.48
CA ALA A 42 -1.66 -0.31 15.20
C ALA A 42 -1.56 -1.85 15.34
N GLU A 43 -2.69 -2.54 15.63
CA GLU A 43 -2.75 -4.00 15.71
C GLU A 43 -2.61 -4.62 14.31
N GLY A 44 -3.31 -4.08 13.32
CA GLY A 44 -3.27 -4.53 11.94
C GLY A 44 -1.89 -4.42 11.30
N SER A 45 -1.15 -3.36 11.60
CA SER A 45 0.23 -3.19 11.13
C SER A 45 1.15 -4.30 11.68
N LEU A 46 1.01 -4.66 12.96
CA LEU A 46 1.76 -5.78 13.56
C LEU A 46 1.35 -7.14 12.96
N LEU A 47 0.05 -7.32 12.70
CA LEU A 47 -0.44 -8.53 12.02
C LEU A 47 0.09 -8.60 10.58
N PHE A 48 0.14 -7.48 9.87
CA PHE A 48 0.68 -7.46 8.52
C PHE A 48 2.19 -7.79 8.49
N GLU A 49 2.97 -7.32 9.46
CA GLU A 49 4.37 -7.76 9.60
C GLU A 49 4.45 -9.29 9.72
N GLN A 50 3.60 -9.91 10.54
CA GLN A 50 3.55 -11.37 10.65
C GLN A 50 3.08 -12.04 9.35
N VAL A 51 2.12 -11.45 8.62
CA VAL A 51 1.73 -11.93 7.28
C VAL A 51 2.94 -11.94 6.34
N THR A 52 3.78 -10.90 6.36
CA THR A 52 4.98 -10.84 5.48
C THR A 52 6.02 -11.92 5.79
N GLU A 53 5.99 -12.50 7.00
CA GLU A 53 6.87 -13.59 7.44
C GLU A 53 6.28 -14.98 7.13
N ALA A 54 4.98 -15.07 6.81
CA ALA A 54 4.34 -16.35 6.50
C ALA A 54 5.00 -17.03 5.29
N PRO A 55 5.24 -18.36 5.34
CA PRO A 55 5.90 -19.08 4.23
C PRO A 55 5.15 -18.97 2.90
N GLU A 56 3.82 -18.88 2.94
CA GLU A 56 2.97 -18.76 1.77
C GLU A 56 2.98 -17.35 1.19
N TYR A 57 3.21 -16.29 2.00
CA TYR A 57 3.19 -14.91 1.55
C TYR A 57 4.49 -14.51 0.84
N TYR A 58 4.61 -14.85 -0.43
CA TYR A 58 5.80 -14.62 -1.27
C TYR A 58 6.03 -13.13 -1.66
N PRO A 59 5.01 -12.22 -1.74
CA PRO A 59 5.19 -10.91 -2.39
C PRO A 59 6.33 -10.09 -1.78
N THR A 60 6.35 -9.92 -0.45
CA THR A 60 7.38 -9.12 0.24
C THR A 60 8.80 -9.65 0.00
N ARG A 61 9.03 -10.97 0.19
CA ARG A 61 10.38 -11.54 0.01
C ARG A 61 10.82 -11.55 -1.44
N THR A 62 9.89 -11.70 -2.39
CA THR A 62 10.20 -11.68 -3.83
C THR A 62 10.56 -10.27 -4.27
N GLU A 63 9.77 -9.26 -3.90
CA GLU A 63 10.08 -7.85 -4.16
C GLU A 63 11.43 -7.46 -3.57
N LEU A 64 11.70 -7.85 -2.31
CA LEU A 64 12.96 -7.60 -1.63
C LEU A 64 14.16 -8.22 -2.38
N SER A 65 14.00 -9.44 -2.90
CA SER A 65 15.03 -10.12 -3.70
C SER A 65 15.34 -9.37 -5.00
N ILE A 66 14.31 -8.87 -5.69
CA ILE A 66 14.49 -8.04 -6.90
C ILE A 66 15.21 -6.75 -6.52
N LEU A 67 14.68 -5.99 -5.53
CA LEU A 67 15.27 -4.73 -5.08
C LEU A 67 16.74 -4.89 -4.70
N THR A 68 17.10 -5.97 -3.98
CA THR A 68 18.50 -6.27 -3.63
C THR A 68 19.40 -6.40 -4.85
N THR A 69 18.86 -6.98 -5.92
CA THR A 69 19.62 -7.22 -7.17
C THR A 69 19.78 -5.93 -7.98
N ILE A 70 18.74 -5.09 -8.03
CA ILE A 70 18.70 -3.95 -8.96
C ILE A 70 19.02 -2.59 -8.33
N ALA A 71 19.12 -2.51 -6.98
CA ALA A 71 19.22 -1.22 -6.28
C ALA A 71 20.36 -0.34 -6.81
N THR A 72 21.57 -0.91 -6.96
CA THR A 72 22.71 -0.17 -7.48
C THR A 72 22.48 0.29 -8.93
N GLU A 73 22.03 -0.61 -9.80
CA GLU A 73 21.74 -0.29 -11.23
C GLU A 73 20.69 0.83 -11.32
N VAL A 74 19.58 0.72 -10.60
CA VAL A 74 18.53 1.74 -10.63
C VAL A 74 19.04 3.09 -10.15
N MET A 75 19.77 3.11 -9.02
CA MET A 75 20.27 4.36 -8.45
C MET A 75 21.39 5.00 -9.28
N GLU A 76 22.24 4.22 -9.95
CA GLU A 76 23.22 4.73 -10.92
C GLU A 76 22.55 5.26 -12.17
N ARG A 77 21.60 4.53 -12.75
CA ARG A 77 20.87 4.90 -13.96
C ARG A 77 20.03 6.17 -13.78
N VAL A 78 19.26 6.21 -12.69
CA VAL A 78 18.40 7.37 -12.38
C VAL A 78 19.20 8.51 -11.82
N ALA A 79 20.22 8.26 -10.99
CA ALA A 79 20.99 9.26 -10.25
C ALA A 79 20.11 10.33 -9.57
N PRO A 80 19.10 9.93 -8.78
CA PRO A 80 18.14 10.86 -8.21
C PRO A 80 18.81 11.72 -7.12
N LYS A 81 18.37 12.98 -7.01
CA LYS A 81 18.66 13.85 -5.87
C LYS A 81 17.68 13.62 -4.73
N GLU A 82 16.50 13.08 -5.07
CA GLU A 82 15.41 12.88 -4.16
C GLU A 82 14.69 11.55 -4.44
N VAL A 83 14.35 10.86 -3.37
CA VAL A 83 13.42 9.71 -3.38
C VAL A 83 12.17 10.10 -2.59
N VAL A 84 10.99 9.91 -3.19
CA VAL A 84 9.68 10.02 -2.54
C VAL A 84 9.07 8.63 -2.50
N GLU A 85 8.68 8.13 -1.34
CA GLU A 85 8.07 6.80 -1.21
C GLU A 85 6.64 6.90 -0.73
N LEU A 86 5.70 6.39 -1.54
CA LEU A 86 4.28 6.36 -1.23
C LEU A 86 3.92 5.07 -0.50
N GLY A 87 3.31 5.18 0.69
CA GLY A 87 3.07 4.05 1.57
C GLY A 87 4.39 3.52 2.14
N SER A 88 5.21 4.40 2.70
CA SER A 88 6.59 4.07 3.12
C SER A 88 6.66 3.05 4.26
N GLY A 89 5.64 3.00 5.12
CA GLY A 89 5.70 2.19 6.33
C GLY A 89 6.99 2.44 7.10
N SER A 90 7.67 1.38 7.53
CA SER A 90 8.97 1.43 8.23
C SER A 90 10.17 1.72 7.32
N SER A 91 9.97 1.90 6.02
CA SER A 91 11.02 2.11 5.00
C SER A 91 12.09 1.01 4.95
N THR A 92 11.79 -0.18 5.48
CA THR A 92 12.79 -1.26 5.60
C THR A 92 13.22 -1.80 4.23
N LYS A 93 12.27 -2.02 3.31
CA LYS A 93 12.56 -2.51 1.96
C LYS A 93 13.33 -1.49 1.12
N THR A 94 13.09 -0.21 1.35
CA THR A 94 13.66 0.90 0.59
C THR A 94 15.13 1.15 0.95
N ARG A 95 15.59 0.69 2.09
CA ARG A 95 16.97 0.92 2.59
C ARG A 95 18.04 0.52 1.58
N MET A 96 17.81 -0.48 0.75
CA MET A 96 18.78 -0.87 -0.28
C MET A 96 18.96 0.19 -1.36
N LEU A 97 17.86 0.82 -1.79
CA LEU A 97 17.90 1.95 -2.72
C LEU A 97 18.53 3.17 -2.06
N LEU A 98 18.16 3.47 -0.80
CA LEU A 98 18.74 4.58 -0.05
C LEU A 98 20.25 4.39 0.16
N ASP A 99 20.69 3.19 0.56
CA ASP A 99 22.11 2.87 0.71
C ASP A 99 22.89 3.08 -0.60
N ALA A 100 22.35 2.57 -1.71
CA ALA A 100 23.00 2.73 -3.03
C ALA A 100 23.14 4.19 -3.43
N GLY A 101 22.06 4.99 -3.31
CA GLY A 101 22.09 6.41 -3.68
C GLY A 101 22.92 7.27 -2.72
N TYR A 102 22.90 6.97 -1.43
CA TYR A 102 23.72 7.67 -0.43
C TYR A 102 25.21 7.39 -0.64
N ASN A 103 25.60 6.14 -0.85
CA ASN A 103 26.99 5.75 -1.11
C ASN A 103 27.51 6.33 -2.43
N ALA A 104 26.66 6.43 -3.47
CA ALA A 104 26.99 7.09 -4.73
C ALA A 104 27.03 8.62 -4.62
N LYS A 105 26.64 9.21 -3.48
CA LYS A 105 26.54 10.65 -3.24
C LYS A 105 25.62 11.37 -4.26
N THR A 106 24.66 10.66 -4.81
CA THR A 106 23.64 11.24 -5.68
C THR A 106 22.41 11.66 -4.90
N LEU A 107 21.96 10.81 -3.95
CA LEU A 107 20.78 11.05 -3.14
C LEU A 107 21.07 12.02 -2.00
N THR A 108 20.28 13.09 -1.91
CA THR A 108 20.42 14.14 -0.90
C THR A 108 19.15 14.33 -0.06
N ARG A 109 17.97 13.85 -0.54
CA ARG A 109 16.72 13.93 0.21
C ARG A 109 15.89 12.65 0.08
N TYR A 110 15.28 12.24 1.18
CA TYR A 110 14.25 11.20 1.21
C TYR A 110 12.96 11.73 1.84
N VAL A 111 11.83 11.43 1.18
CA VAL A 111 10.50 11.87 1.57
C VAL A 111 9.61 10.64 1.76
N PRO A 112 9.55 10.06 2.98
CA PRO A 112 8.56 9.04 3.31
C PRO A 112 7.17 9.67 3.39
N PHE A 113 6.21 9.07 2.70
CA PHE A 113 4.81 9.48 2.70
C PHE A 113 3.95 8.29 3.18
N ASP A 114 3.22 8.48 4.28
CA ASP A 114 2.33 7.45 4.83
C ASP A 114 1.14 8.09 5.57
N VAL A 115 0.09 7.31 5.84
CA VAL A 115 -1.05 7.75 6.66
C VAL A 115 -0.72 7.71 8.15
N SER A 116 0.26 6.92 8.56
CA SER A 116 0.63 6.69 9.96
C SER A 116 1.76 7.62 10.41
N GLN A 117 1.41 8.63 11.19
CA GLN A 117 2.39 9.57 11.76
C GLN A 117 3.45 8.84 12.58
N THR A 118 3.06 7.93 13.46
CA THR A 118 3.98 7.20 14.35
C THR A 118 5.01 6.40 13.56
N ILE A 119 4.60 5.74 12.47
CA ILE A 119 5.50 4.93 11.64
C ILE A 119 6.49 5.82 10.91
N VAL A 120 6.05 6.93 10.30
CA VAL A 120 6.93 7.88 9.60
C VAL A 120 7.92 8.52 10.55
N GLU A 121 7.48 8.96 11.72
CA GLU A 121 8.37 9.54 12.74
C GLU A 121 9.45 8.55 13.18
N SER A 122 9.06 7.31 13.50
CA SER A 122 9.99 6.27 13.92
C SER A 122 11.00 5.93 12.82
N ALA A 123 10.53 5.77 11.57
CA ALA A 123 11.40 5.51 10.43
C ALA A 123 12.39 6.67 10.21
N CYS A 124 11.94 7.91 10.26
CA CYS A 124 12.81 9.07 10.10
C CYS A 124 13.88 9.16 11.20
N VAL A 125 13.55 8.84 12.47
CA VAL A 125 14.53 8.81 13.56
C VAL A 125 15.65 7.78 13.31
N GLU A 126 15.30 6.59 12.83
CA GLU A 126 16.30 5.57 12.49
C GLU A 126 17.15 5.97 11.27
N LEU A 127 16.51 6.55 10.24
CA LEU A 127 17.18 6.96 9.01
C LEU A 127 18.11 8.17 9.22
N GLU A 128 17.78 9.10 10.12
CA GLU A 128 18.65 10.22 10.50
C GLU A 128 19.98 9.73 11.07
N GLN A 129 19.94 8.66 11.90
CA GLN A 129 21.15 8.06 12.44
C GLN A 129 21.99 7.32 11.36
N ARG A 130 21.29 6.69 10.39
CA ARG A 130 21.94 5.92 9.32
C ARG A 130 22.53 6.80 8.23
N TYR A 131 21.87 7.92 7.92
CA TYR A 131 22.22 8.84 6.81
C TYR A 131 22.32 10.29 7.29
N PRO A 132 23.34 10.64 8.08
CA PRO A 132 23.43 11.94 8.75
C PRO A 132 23.50 13.16 7.81
N ASP A 133 23.91 12.96 6.56
CA ASP A 133 23.99 14.02 5.55
C ASP A 133 22.77 14.06 4.61
N MET A 134 21.80 13.16 4.79
CA MET A 134 20.60 13.12 3.96
C MET A 134 19.47 13.91 4.63
N GLN A 135 18.85 14.80 3.89
CA GLN A 135 17.64 15.48 4.35
C GLN A 135 16.46 14.50 4.40
N LEU A 136 15.80 14.44 5.53
CA LEU A 136 14.55 13.70 5.71
C LEU A 136 13.40 14.70 5.75
N HIS A 137 12.26 14.37 5.12
CA HIS A 137 11.07 15.20 5.15
C HIS A 137 9.83 14.29 5.17
N GLY A 138 9.29 14.02 6.35
CA GLY A 138 8.10 13.18 6.48
C GLY A 138 6.84 13.87 5.95
N VAL A 139 5.95 13.12 5.31
CA VAL A 139 4.64 13.60 4.90
C VAL A 139 3.58 12.63 5.42
N ILE A 140 2.66 13.13 6.24
CA ILE A 140 1.53 12.38 6.77
C ILE A 140 0.30 12.71 5.93
N GLY A 141 -0.19 11.73 5.18
CA GLY A 141 -1.29 11.95 4.25
C GLY A 141 -1.82 10.66 3.63
N ASP A 142 -2.98 10.77 3.03
CA ASP A 142 -3.56 9.77 2.14
C ASP A 142 -3.09 10.07 0.71
N PHE A 143 -2.38 9.15 0.08
CA PHE A 143 -1.83 9.37 -1.27
C PHE A 143 -2.91 9.50 -2.34
N GLU A 144 -4.13 9.03 -2.10
CA GLU A 144 -5.25 9.26 -3.01
C GLU A 144 -5.75 10.72 -2.99
N ARG A 145 -5.43 11.50 -1.95
CA ARG A 145 -5.94 12.86 -1.71
C ARG A 145 -4.87 13.94 -1.62
N HIS A 146 -3.67 13.59 -1.14
CA HIS A 146 -2.68 14.56 -0.68
C HIS A 146 -1.37 14.56 -1.49
N LEU A 147 -1.28 13.83 -2.62
CA LEU A 147 -0.05 13.79 -3.44
C LEU A 147 0.41 15.18 -3.91
N GLY A 148 -0.54 16.06 -4.21
CA GLY A 148 -0.22 17.45 -4.60
C GLY A 148 0.44 18.28 -3.50
N LEU A 149 0.52 17.76 -2.26
CA LEU A 149 1.12 18.42 -1.11
C LEU A 149 2.53 17.90 -0.79
N VAL A 150 3.02 16.94 -1.57
CA VAL A 150 4.44 16.51 -1.49
C VAL A 150 5.33 17.71 -1.79
N PRO A 151 6.40 17.95 -1.00
CA PRO A 151 7.27 19.09 -1.17
C PRO A 151 7.83 19.22 -2.59
N PRO A 152 8.11 20.45 -3.07
CA PRO A 152 8.76 20.67 -4.36
C PRO A 152 10.09 19.90 -4.46
N ALA A 153 10.37 19.35 -5.65
CA ALA A 153 11.58 18.55 -5.87
C ALA A 153 12.85 19.40 -5.70
N VAL A 154 13.88 18.81 -5.08
CA VAL A 154 15.21 19.45 -4.93
C VAL A 154 16.15 19.11 -6.10
N GLY A 155 15.66 18.40 -7.08
CA GLY A 155 16.40 17.98 -8.27
C GLY A 155 15.69 16.77 -8.90
N LYS A 156 16.44 15.91 -9.56
CA LYS A 156 15.90 14.71 -10.19
C LYS A 156 15.23 13.79 -9.14
N ARG A 157 14.00 13.43 -9.40
CA ARG A 157 13.13 12.68 -8.47
C ARG A 157 12.95 11.23 -8.91
N LEU A 158 13.01 10.31 -7.95
CA LEU A 158 12.52 8.94 -8.08
C LEU A 158 11.34 8.78 -7.13
N VAL A 159 10.17 8.50 -7.66
CA VAL A 159 9.01 8.10 -6.86
C VAL A 159 9.00 6.59 -6.71
N LEU A 160 8.82 6.08 -5.51
CA LEU A 160 8.63 4.66 -5.21
C LEU A 160 7.17 4.42 -4.84
N PHE A 161 6.54 3.47 -5.49
CA PHE A 161 5.25 2.94 -5.10
C PHE A 161 5.33 1.41 -5.17
N ILE A 162 5.81 0.82 -4.09
CA ILE A 162 6.19 -0.60 -3.99
C ILE A 162 5.22 -1.37 -3.09
N GLY A 163 5.43 -2.68 -2.91
CA GLY A 163 4.54 -3.52 -2.10
C GLY A 163 3.30 -4.01 -2.83
N SER A 164 3.19 -3.77 -4.15
CA SER A 164 1.98 -4.08 -4.95
C SER A 164 0.70 -3.37 -4.48
N THR A 165 0.83 -2.29 -3.70
CA THR A 165 -0.29 -1.49 -3.18
C THR A 165 -1.21 -0.96 -4.29
N ILE A 166 -0.65 -0.70 -5.49
CA ILE A 166 -1.41 -0.33 -6.69
C ILE A 166 -2.47 -1.39 -7.05
N GLY A 167 -2.25 -2.65 -6.69
CA GLY A 167 -3.18 -3.76 -6.90
C GLY A 167 -4.44 -3.68 -6.03
N ASN A 168 -4.41 -2.91 -4.95
CA ASN A 168 -5.57 -2.76 -4.05
C ASN A 168 -6.61 -1.77 -4.59
N LEU A 169 -6.25 -1.02 -5.64
CA LEU A 169 -7.11 -0.01 -6.25
C LEU A 169 -7.90 -0.58 -7.42
N GLU A 170 -9.15 -0.18 -7.55
CA GLU A 170 -9.94 -0.47 -8.73
C GLU A 170 -9.35 0.24 -9.98
N PRO A 171 -9.58 -0.26 -11.20
CA PRO A 171 -8.91 0.25 -12.40
C PRO A 171 -9.01 1.76 -12.61
N ALA A 172 -10.17 2.36 -12.32
CA ALA A 172 -10.36 3.81 -12.47
C ALA A 172 -9.56 4.62 -11.45
N ASP A 173 -9.56 4.19 -10.18
CA ASP A 173 -8.87 4.86 -9.08
C ASP A 173 -7.35 4.71 -9.25
N ARG A 174 -6.89 3.54 -9.67
CA ARG A 174 -5.50 3.25 -10.02
C ARG A 174 -4.97 4.18 -11.12
N LEU A 175 -5.76 4.35 -12.19
CA LEU A 175 -5.41 5.26 -13.28
C LEU A 175 -5.39 6.72 -12.81
N ALA A 176 -6.35 7.13 -11.99
CA ALA A 176 -6.39 8.47 -11.40
C ALA A 176 -5.13 8.72 -10.56
N LEU A 177 -4.77 7.78 -9.68
CA LEU A 177 -3.56 7.87 -8.85
C LEU A 177 -2.28 7.97 -9.70
N LEU A 178 -2.13 7.12 -10.72
CA LEU A 178 -0.96 7.17 -11.60
C LEU A 178 -0.86 8.50 -12.36
N ARG A 179 -1.97 9.12 -12.72
CA ARG A 179 -2.00 10.46 -13.32
C ARG A 179 -1.57 11.53 -12.32
N GLU A 180 -1.94 11.42 -11.05
CA GLU A 180 -1.44 12.33 -10.00
C GLU A 180 0.07 12.14 -9.77
N ILE A 181 0.55 10.89 -9.71
CA ILE A 181 1.98 10.60 -9.64
C ILE A 181 2.71 11.20 -10.86
N ARG A 182 2.13 11.06 -12.07
CA ARG A 182 2.71 11.63 -13.29
C ARG A 182 2.87 13.16 -13.20
N LYS A 183 1.97 13.87 -12.54
CA LYS A 183 2.08 15.34 -12.34
C LYS A 183 3.25 15.73 -11.43
N MET A 184 3.68 14.82 -10.54
CA MET A 184 4.83 15.05 -9.66
C MET A 184 6.17 14.87 -10.38
N LEU A 185 6.18 14.28 -11.59
CA LEU A 185 7.38 13.94 -12.35
C LEU A 185 7.66 14.98 -13.43
N ALA A 186 8.85 15.59 -13.36
CA ALA A 186 9.41 16.39 -14.42
C ALA A 186 10.07 15.50 -15.51
N PRO A 187 10.38 16.02 -16.72
CA PRO A 187 11.18 15.28 -17.68
C PRO A 187 12.50 14.81 -17.09
N GLY A 188 12.76 13.50 -17.17
CA GLY A 188 13.95 12.86 -16.60
C GLY A 188 13.78 12.32 -15.19
N ASP A 189 12.61 12.53 -14.55
CA ASP A 189 12.23 11.85 -13.32
C ASP A 189 11.66 10.45 -13.60
N TYR A 190 11.63 9.62 -12.57
CA TYR A 190 11.20 8.20 -12.68
C TYR A 190 10.21 7.81 -11.60
N LEU A 191 9.40 6.80 -11.93
CA LEU A 191 8.58 6.01 -11.01
C LEU A 191 9.13 4.58 -10.98
N LEU A 192 9.33 4.02 -9.79
CA LEU A 192 9.52 2.58 -9.58
C LEU A 192 8.25 2.01 -8.95
N LEU A 193 7.53 1.20 -9.72
CA LEU A 193 6.21 0.66 -9.36
C LEU A 193 6.29 -0.85 -9.15
N GLY A 194 5.92 -1.31 -7.94
CA GLY A 194 5.86 -2.73 -7.57
C GLY A 194 4.50 -3.35 -7.90
N MET A 195 4.51 -4.52 -8.53
CA MET A 195 3.29 -5.21 -8.97
C MET A 195 3.41 -6.72 -8.83
N ASP A 196 2.47 -7.32 -8.16
CA ASP A 196 2.34 -8.77 -8.10
C ASP A 196 1.84 -9.32 -9.46
N GLN A 197 2.48 -10.39 -9.97
CA GLN A 197 2.18 -10.91 -11.29
C GLN A 197 1.15 -12.04 -11.24
N ILE A 198 0.44 -12.24 -12.38
CA ILE A 198 -0.41 -13.42 -12.61
C ILE A 198 0.47 -14.68 -12.58
N LYS A 199 0.05 -15.69 -11.84
CA LYS A 199 0.73 -16.98 -11.69
C LYS A 199 -0.26 -18.09 -11.32
N ASP A 200 0.23 -19.24 -10.90
CA ASP A 200 -0.60 -20.35 -10.44
C ASP A 200 -1.56 -19.89 -9.32
N VAL A 201 -2.85 -20.19 -9.50
CA VAL A 201 -3.92 -19.77 -8.59
C VAL A 201 -3.72 -20.34 -7.19
N ALA A 202 -3.21 -21.57 -7.08
CA ALA A 202 -2.96 -22.17 -5.77
C ALA A 202 -1.88 -21.40 -4.99
N VAL A 203 -0.87 -20.85 -5.68
CA VAL A 203 0.14 -19.98 -5.05
C VAL A 203 -0.46 -18.65 -4.62
N LEU A 204 -1.33 -18.07 -5.46
CA LEU A 204 -2.02 -16.81 -5.16
C LEU A 204 -2.95 -16.96 -3.95
N GLU A 205 -3.80 -17.99 -3.95
CA GLU A 205 -4.76 -18.20 -2.86
C GLU A 205 -4.08 -18.56 -1.54
N ALA A 206 -3.02 -19.37 -1.56
CA ALA A 206 -2.26 -19.70 -0.36
C ALA A 206 -1.64 -18.46 0.29
N ALA A 207 -1.17 -17.49 -0.49
CA ALA A 207 -0.57 -16.26 0.03
C ALA A 207 -1.58 -15.37 0.80
N TYR A 208 -2.86 -15.48 0.50
CA TYR A 208 -3.94 -14.73 1.18
C TYR A 208 -4.80 -15.61 2.09
N ASN A 209 -4.38 -16.85 2.35
CA ASN A 209 -5.06 -17.80 3.24
C ASN A 209 -4.05 -18.80 3.82
N ASP A 210 -3.03 -18.25 4.49
CA ASP A 210 -1.92 -19.01 5.08
C ASP A 210 -2.40 -20.05 6.10
N ALA A 211 -1.68 -21.17 6.19
CA ALA A 211 -2.03 -22.27 7.09
C ALA A 211 -1.96 -21.87 8.58
N GLY A 212 -1.17 -20.85 8.92
CA GLY A 212 -1.07 -20.30 10.28
C GLY A 212 -2.25 -19.44 10.68
N GLY A 213 -3.09 -18.99 9.71
CA GLY A 213 -4.26 -18.16 9.96
C GLY A 213 -3.94 -16.70 10.27
N VAL A 214 -2.72 -16.25 10.00
CA VAL A 214 -2.31 -14.87 10.26
C VAL A 214 -3.04 -13.90 9.35
N THR A 215 -3.19 -14.23 8.06
CA THR A 215 -3.97 -13.42 7.12
C THR A 215 -5.44 -13.33 7.53
N ALA A 216 -6.01 -14.43 8.06
CA ALA A 216 -7.36 -14.41 8.59
C ALA A 216 -7.49 -13.46 9.80
N ALA A 217 -6.53 -13.47 10.72
CA ALA A 217 -6.50 -12.56 11.86
C ALA A 217 -6.35 -11.10 11.41
N PHE A 218 -5.48 -10.84 10.44
CA PHE A 218 -5.30 -9.53 9.83
C PHE A 218 -6.59 -9.01 9.19
N ASN A 219 -7.28 -9.85 8.41
CA ASN A 219 -8.53 -9.45 7.78
C ASN A 219 -9.65 -9.20 8.80
N LEU A 220 -9.79 -10.06 9.83
CA LEU A 220 -10.77 -9.87 10.91
C LEU A 220 -10.52 -8.60 11.73
N ASN A 221 -9.26 -8.14 11.78
CA ASN A 221 -8.91 -6.92 12.49
C ASN A 221 -9.64 -5.68 11.95
N VAL A 222 -10.05 -5.65 10.67
CA VAL A 222 -10.81 -4.51 10.14
C VAL A 222 -12.08 -4.23 10.95
N LEU A 223 -12.76 -5.28 11.41
CA LEU A 223 -13.99 -5.12 12.23
C LEU A 223 -13.66 -4.59 13.62
N LYS A 224 -12.55 -5.02 14.23
CA LYS A 224 -12.07 -4.46 15.50
C LYS A 224 -11.69 -3.00 15.36
N ALA A 225 -10.98 -2.65 14.27
CA ALA A 225 -10.60 -1.26 13.99
C ALA A 225 -11.83 -0.36 13.85
N ILE A 226 -12.89 -0.81 13.16
CA ILE A 226 -14.15 -0.07 13.04
C ILE A 226 -14.89 -0.01 14.39
N ASN A 227 -14.93 -1.11 15.17
CA ASN A 227 -15.49 -1.08 16.51
C ASN A 227 -14.83 -0.03 17.40
N ASN A 228 -13.50 0.05 17.35
CA ASN A 228 -12.73 1.00 18.14
C ASN A 228 -12.88 2.45 17.64
N ALA A 229 -12.81 2.66 16.32
CA ALA A 229 -12.79 3.99 15.72
C ALA A 229 -14.15 4.70 15.72
N LEU A 230 -15.25 3.94 15.59
CA LEU A 230 -16.62 4.48 15.39
C LEU A 230 -17.62 3.96 16.42
N HIS A 231 -17.17 3.37 17.54
CA HIS A 231 -17.99 2.76 18.58
C HIS A 231 -19.05 1.82 17.99
N ALA A 232 -18.61 0.92 17.08
CA ALA A 232 -19.45 -0.13 16.52
C ALA A 232 -19.45 -1.39 17.40
N ASP A 233 -20.42 -2.30 17.16
CA ASP A 233 -20.61 -3.52 17.94
C ASP A 233 -20.56 -4.81 17.09
N PHE A 234 -19.74 -4.85 16.04
CA PHE A 234 -19.50 -6.11 15.30
C PHE A 234 -19.06 -7.23 16.24
N ASN A 235 -19.76 -8.36 16.22
CA ASN A 235 -19.29 -9.58 16.88
C ASN A 235 -18.27 -10.28 15.95
N VAL A 236 -16.99 -9.96 16.13
CA VAL A 236 -15.89 -10.41 15.26
C VAL A 236 -15.77 -11.95 15.24
N ASP A 237 -16.07 -12.63 16.35
CA ASP A 237 -15.97 -14.09 16.46
C ASP A 237 -16.97 -14.83 15.57
N GLU A 238 -18.04 -14.16 15.15
CA GLU A 238 -19.06 -14.67 14.24
C GLU A 238 -18.75 -14.36 12.77
N PHE A 239 -17.54 -13.97 12.43
CA PHE A 239 -17.08 -13.84 11.05
C PHE A 239 -15.98 -14.85 10.73
N ARG A 240 -15.89 -15.23 9.45
CA ARG A 240 -14.83 -16.10 8.93
C ARG A 240 -14.22 -15.47 7.69
N HIS A 241 -12.91 -15.40 7.69
CA HIS A 241 -12.12 -15.00 6.53
C HIS A 241 -12.24 -16.02 5.40
N ARG A 242 -12.33 -15.52 4.17
CA ARG A 242 -12.11 -16.28 2.93
C ARG A 242 -11.42 -15.39 1.91
N SER A 243 -10.48 -15.97 1.20
CA SER A 243 -9.90 -15.38 -0.01
C SER A 243 -10.15 -16.31 -1.20
N HIS A 244 -10.29 -15.73 -2.38
CA HIS A 244 -10.36 -16.48 -3.64
C HIS A 244 -9.83 -15.65 -4.79
N TYR A 245 -9.36 -16.34 -5.83
CA TYR A 245 -8.93 -15.68 -7.07
C TYR A 245 -10.13 -15.49 -8.01
N ASN A 246 -10.39 -14.25 -8.37
CA ASN A 246 -11.37 -13.88 -9.39
C ASN A 246 -10.70 -13.91 -10.76
N HIS A 247 -11.02 -14.92 -11.57
CA HIS A 247 -10.44 -15.13 -12.90
C HIS A 247 -10.84 -14.08 -13.93
N ASP A 248 -12.01 -13.46 -13.78
CA ASP A 248 -12.50 -12.46 -14.75
C ASP A 248 -11.81 -11.12 -14.56
N LEU A 249 -11.32 -10.84 -13.36
CA LEU A 249 -10.71 -9.57 -12.98
C LEU A 249 -9.22 -9.68 -12.62
N ASP A 250 -8.65 -10.89 -12.75
CA ASP A 250 -7.25 -11.21 -12.41
C ASP A 250 -6.84 -10.64 -11.02
N ARG A 251 -7.63 -10.94 -9.99
CA ARG A 251 -7.36 -10.45 -8.63
C ARG A 251 -7.70 -11.46 -7.55
N ILE A 252 -7.03 -11.38 -6.41
CA ILE A 252 -7.51 -11.97 -5.16
C ILE A 252 -8.56 -11.03 -4.57
N GLU A 253 -9.61 -11.60 -4.02
CA GLU A 253 -10.61 -10.91 -3.21
C GLU A 253 -10.62 -11.51 -1.80
N MET A 254 -10.54 -10.67 -0.78
CA MET A 254 -10.70 -11.06 0.61
C MET A 254 -12.08 -10.63 1.12
N HIS A 255 -12.74 -11.54 1.80
CA HIS A 255 -14.07 -11.35 2.35
C HIS A 255 -14.15 -11.84 3.80
N LEU A 256 -15.05 -11.23 4.57
CA LEU A 256 -15.49 -11.71 5.89
C LEU A 256 -16.93 -12.17 5.80
N TYR A 257 -17.18 -13.48 6.00
CA TYR A 257 -18.50 -14.09 5.93
C TYR A 257 -19.13 -14.23 7.31
N ALA A 258 -20.32 -13.66 7.51
CA ALA A 258 -21.08 -13.77 8.74
C ALA A 258 -21.58 -15.21 8.96
N GLN A 259 -21.26 -15.81 10.11
CA GLN A 259 -21.68 -17.16 10.49
C GLN A 259 -23.11 -17.17 11.04
N THR A 260 -23.54 -16.06 11.60
CA THR A 260 -24.90 -15.81 12.09
C THR A 260 -25.40 -14.48 11.55
N ALA A 261 -26.71 -14.25 11.56
CA ALA A 261 -27.26 -12.93 11.27
C ALA A 261 -26.88 -11.97 12.40
N GLN A 262 -26.49 -10.74 12.04
CA GLN A 262 -26.13 -9.68 12.98
C GLN A 262 -26.86 -8.38 12.64
N THR A 263 -27.24 -7.65 13.67
CA THR A 263 -27.65 -6.25 13.59
C THR A 263 -26.56 -5.45 14.27
N VAL A 264 -25.78 -4.71 13.49
CA VAL A 264 -24.61 -3.95 13.97
C VAL A 264 -24.99 -2.48 14.10
N HIS A 265 -24.75 -1.91 15.28
CA HIS A 265 -24.92 -0.49 15.54
C HIS A 265 -23.56 0.21 15.46
N ILE A 266 -23.47 1.30 14.71
CA ILE A 266 -22.29 2.15 14.60
C ILE A 266 -22.66 3.50 15.21
N THR A 267 -22.33 3.68 16.48
CA THR A 267 -22.84 4.78 17.31
C THR A 267 -22.47 6.14 16.76
N ASP A 268 -21.21 6.33 16.35
CA ASP A 268 -20.73 7.64 15.87
C ASP A 268 -21.31 8.03 14.50
N LEU A 269 -21.93 7.07 13.80
CA LEU A 269 -22.60 7.32 12.52
C LEU A 269 -24.12 7.41 12.63
N ASP A 270 -24.71 7.14 13.81
CA ASP A 270 -26.15 6.93 13.97
C ASP A 270 -26.68 5.94 12.90
N MET A 271 -25.98 4.83 12.72
CA MET A 271 -26.21 3.86 11.63
C MET A 271 -26.42 2.47 12.18
N THR A 272 -27.42 1.76 11.62
CA THR A 272 -27.63 0.34 11.87
C THR A 272 -27.45 -0.45 10.58
N VAL A 273 -26.68 -1.54 10.64
CA VAL A 273 -26.39 -2.40 9.49
C VAL A 273 -26.90 -3.81 9.77
N GLU A 274 -27.80 -4.26 8.93
CA GLU A 274 -28.25 -5.65 8.94
C GLU A 274 -27.32 -6.50 8.07
N ILE A 275 -26.81 -7.61 8.64
CA ILE A 275 -25.95 -8.57 7.96
C ILE A 275 -26.57 -9.95 8.11
N ALA A 276 -27.00 -10.54 7.00
CA ALA A 276 -27.61 -11.85 7.01
C ALA A 276 -26.56 -12.95 7.24
N LYS A 277 -26.99 -14.11 7.77
CA LYS A 277 -26.13 -15.29 7.82
C LYS A 277 -25.66 -15.66 6.41
N GLY A 278 -24.35 -15.83 6.25
CA GLY A 278 -23.70 -16.14 4.98
C GLY A 278 -23.43 -14.92 4.09
N GLU A 279 -23.91 -13.74 4.47
CA GLU A 279 -23.56 -12.50 3.79
C GLU A 279 -22.08 -12.16 4.03
N SER A 280 -21.43 -11.52 3.04
CA SER A 280 -20.04 -11.15 3.15
C SER A 280 -19.82 -9.65 3.14
N ILE A 281 -18.80 -9.22 3.87
CA ILE A 281 -18.18 -7.91 3.73
C ILE A 281 -16.90 -8.10 2.92
N TRP A 282 -16.77 -7.39 1.80
CA TRP A 282 -15.56 -7.37 0.98
C TRP A 282 -14.56 -6.41 1.61
N THR A 283 -13.33 -6.88 1.84
CA THR A 283 -12.34 -6.13 2.62
C THR A 283 -11.10 -5.73 1.82
N GLU A 284 -10.74 -6.50 0.80
CA GLU A 284 -9.58 -6.18 -0.03
C GLU A 284 -9.69 -6.80 -1.42
N SER A 285 -9.22 -6.05 -2.42
CA SER A 285 -8.79 -6.55 -3.72
C SER A 285 -7.27 -6.56 -3.79
N SER A 286 -6.71 -7.55 -4.50
CA SER A 286 -5.31 -7.51 -4.89
C SER A 286 -5.17 -7.97 -6.33
N HIS A 287 -5.21 -6.99 -7.25
CA HIS A 287 -5.07 -7.23 -8.68
C HIS A 287 -3.66 -7.75 -9.03
N LYS A 288 -3.62 -8.64 -10.00
CA LYS A 288 -2.39 -9.23 -10.52
C LYS A 288 -2.14 -8.71 -11.92
N PHE A 289 -0.88 -8.56 -12.27
CA PHE A 289 -0.47 -7.89 -13.48
C PHE A 289 0.37 -8.79 -14.38
N THR A 290 0.45 -8.43 -15.64
CA THR A 290 1.49 -8.86 -16.58
C THR A 290 2.30 -7.64 -16.99
N GLN A 291 3.49 -7.83 -17.54
CA GLN A 291 4.25 -6.71 -18.12
C GLN A 291 3.42 -5.95 -19.17
N THR A 292 2.60 -6.65 -19.96
CA THR A 292 1.75 -6.05 -20.99
C THR A 292 0.68 -5.16 -20.38
N THR A 293 -0.06 -5.63 -19.35
CA THR A 293 -1.11 -4.83 -18.69
C THR A 293 -0.53 -3.66 -17.93
N ALA A 294 0.63 -3.84 -17.29
CA ALA A 294 1.37 -2.78 -16.62
C ALA A 294 1.84 -1.69 -17.60
N THR A 295 2.37 -2.09 -18.76
CA THR A 295 2.80 -1.14 -19.80
C THR A 295 1.63 -0.32 -20.34
N ALA A 296 0.49 -0.97 -20.62
CA ALA A 296 -0.71 -0.27 -21.10
C ALA A 296 -1.23 0.73 -20.06
N MET A 297 -1.29 0.32 -18.80
CA MET A 297 -1.71 1.17 -17.68
C MET A 297 -0.80 2.41 -17.51
N LEU A 298 0.51 2.23 -17.57
CA LEU A 298 1.47 3.34 -17.50
C LEU A 298 1.31 4.31 -18.68
N GLN A 299 1.14 3.78 -19.91
CA GLN A 299 0.92 4.61 -21.11
C GLN A 299 -0.37 5.41 -21.03
N GLU A 300 -1.46 4.83 -20.53
CA GLU A 300 -2.73 5.54 -20.32
C GLU A 300 -2.59 6.66 -19.28
N ALA A 301 -1.68 6.51 -18.32
CA ALA A 301 -1.35 7.55 -17.35
C ALA A 301 -0.33 8.58 -17.86
N GLY A 302 0.14 8.50 -19.10
CA GLY A 302 1.13 9.42 -19.69
C GLY A 302 2.57 9.13 -19.26
N MET A 303 2.89 7.86 -19.03
CA MET A 303 4.24 7.38 -18.69
C MET A 303 4.66 6.26 -19.63
N ASN A 304 5.95 6.11 -19.85
CA ASN A 304 6.53 5.02 -20.63
C ASN A 304 7.28 4.05 -19.71
N LEU A 305 7.07 2.75 -19.92
CA LEU A 305 7.89 1.73 -19.29
C LEU A 305 9.30 1.82 -19.88
N ASP A 306 10.29 2.08 -19.03
CA ASP A 306 11.70 2.11 -19.41
C ASP A 306 12.33 0.73 -19.22
N THR A 307 12.14 0.11 -18.05
CA THR A 307 12.69 -1.22 -17.75
C THR A 307 11.70 -2.00 -16.87
N TRP A 308 11.62 -3.31 -17.13
CA TRP A 308 10.87 -4.26 -16.33
C TRP A 308 11.82 -5.22 -15.64
N TYR A 309 11.85 -5.21 -14.33
CA TYR A 309 12.59 -6.14 -13.50
C TYR A 309 11.66 -7.20 -12.93
N THR A 310 12.12 -8.44 -12.82
CA THR A 310 11.34 -9.55 -12.25
C THR A 310 12.26 -10.58 -11.62
N ASP A 311 11.73 -11.37 -10.69
CA ASP A 311 12.41 -12.55 -10.15
C ASP A 311 12.46 -13.71 -11.16
N PRO A 312 13.30 -14.72 -10.95
CA PRO A 312 13.43 -15.86 -11.88
C PRO A 312 12.14 -16.64 -12.12
N LEU A 313 11.22 -16.67 -11.14
CA LEU A 313 9.91 -17.34 -11.25
C LEU A 313 8.84 -16.43 -11.86
N ARG A 314 9.14 -15.15 -12.08
CA ARG A 314 8.21 -14.13 -12.54
C ARG A 314 6.98 -13.99 -11.66
N TYR A 315 7.21 -14.05 -10.36
CA TYR A 315 6.15 -13.88 -9.36
C TYR A 315 5.84 -12.42 -9.12
N PHE A 316 6.85 -11.55 -9.20
CA PHE A 316 6.69 -10.13 -8.94
C PHE A 316 7.40 -9.28 -10.01
N GLY A 317 6.88 -8.10 -10.29
CA GLY A 317 7.46 -7.16 -11.26
C GLY A 317 7.71 -5.81 -10.63
N LEU A 318 8.84 -5.19 -10.98
CA LEU A 318 9.14 -3.79 -10.71
C LEU A 318 9.28 -3.06 -12.05
N ALA A 319 8.37 -2.12 -12.30
CA ALA A 319 8.38 -1.28 -13.48
C ALA A 319 9.13 0.02 -13.18
N LEU A 320 10.27 0.24 -13.81
CA LEU A 320 10.89 1.56 -13.87
C LEU A 320 10.26 2.30 -15.04
N ALA A 321 9.57 3.39 -14.76
CA ALA A 321 8.85 4.19 -15.73
C ALA A 321 9.29 5.65 -15.70
N THR A 322 9.19 6.32 -16.84
CA THR A 322 9.49 7.74 -17.01
C THR A 322 8.33 8.50 -17.64
N THR A 323 8.39 9.81 -17.64
CA THR A 323 7.38 10.64 -18.33
C THR A 323 7.42 10.39 -19.84
N ALA A 324 6.25 10.31 -20.48
CA ALA A 324 6.12 10.21 -21.92
C ALA A 324 6.52 11.53 -22.61
#